data_d2a2f3ef36ad9096cf5c0f7b414a35dc
#
_entry.id   d2a2f3ef36ad9096cf5c0f7b414a35dc
#
_cell.length_a   1.000
_cell.length_b   1.000
_cell.length_c   1.000
_cell.angle_alpha   90.00
_cell.angle_beta   90.00
_cell.angle_gamma   90.00
#
_symmetry.space_group_name_H-M   'P 1'
#
loop_
_entity.id
_entity.type
_entity.pdbx_description
1 polymer ?
#
loop_
_entity_poly.entity_id
_entity_poly.type
_entity_poly.pdbx_seq_one_letter_code
_entity_poly.pdbx_strand_id
1 'polypeptide(L)'
;MAEHHTDAGVLAHISRLVDEEQSLYARNTIDDQAKSRLDALKIELDQCWDLLRQRRALREFDQDPDAAKVRPPSIVENYGQ
;
A
#
# COMPACT_ATOMS: atom_id res chain seq x y z
N MET A 1 -0.26 -6.69 -13.30
CA MET A 1 -0.20 -5.24 -13.51
C MET A 1 1.21 -4.75 -13.30
N ALA A 2 1.66 -3.88 -14.18
CA ALA A 2 3.03 -3.37 -14.13
C ALA A 2 3.35 -2.64 -12.82
N GLU A 3 2.34 -2.06 -12.17
CA GLU A 3 2.54 -1.27 -10.96
C GLU A 3 3.13 -2.04 -9.80
N HIS A 4 2.96 -3.36 -9.79
CA HIS A 4 3.44 -4.18 -8.67
C HIS A 4 4.70 -4.97 -9.01
N HIS A 5 5.27 -4.74 -10.21
CA HIS A 5 6.45 -5.48 -10.68
C HIS A 5 7.76 -4.75 -10.43
N THR A 6 7.71 -3.46 -10.06
CA THR A 6 8.91 -2.68 -9.79
C THR A 6 8.69 -1.81 -8.57
N ASP A 7 9.79 -1.41 -7.94
CA ASP A 7 9.70 -0.47 -6.82
C ASP A 7 9.05 0.84 -7.26
N ALA A 8 9.44 1.34 -8.44
CA ALA A 8 8.86 2.58 -8.96
C ALA A 8 7.36 2.45 -9.18
N GLY A 9 6.90 1.30 -9.67
CA GLY A 9 5.47 1.05 -9.85
C GLY A 9 4.71 1.02 -8.55
N VAL A 10 5.26 0.36 -7.53
CA VAL A 10 4.64 0.31 -6.21
C VAL A 10 4.59 1.71 -5.59
N LEU A 11 5.69 2.47 -5.69
CA LEU A 11 5.73 3.83 -5.18
C LEU A 11 4.75 4.75 -5.89
N ALA A 12 4.58 4.60 -7.20
CA ALA A 12 3.58 5.36 -7.96
C ALA A 12 2.17 5.05 -7.48
N HIS A 13 1.89 3.78 -7.19
CA HIS A 13 0.60 3.37 -6.67
C HIS A 13 0.35 3.98 -5.29
N ILE A 14 1.36 3.93 -4.41
CA ILE A 14 1.28 4.56 -3.09
C ILE A 14 0.97 6.05 -3.23
N SER A 15 1.64 6.73 -4.15
CA SER A 15 1.42 8.15 -4.36
C SER A 15 -0.03 8.46 -4.74
N ARG A 16 -0.62 7.65 -5.61
CA ARG A 16 -2.03 7.82 -5.98
C ARG A 16 -2.97 7.59 -4.81
N LEU A 17 -2.67 6.59 -3.98
CA LEU A 17 -3.49 6.31 -2.79
C LEU A 17 -3.40 7.46 -1.79
N VAL A 18 -2.21 8.02 -1.59
CA VAL A 18 -2.02 9.17 -0.69
C VAL A 18 -2.76 10.38 -1.22
N ASP A 19 -2.71 10.62 -2.53
CA ASP A 19 -3.42 11.75 -3.14
C ASP A 19 -4.93 11.62 -2.93
N GLU A 20 -5.47 10.42 -3.09
CA GLU A 20 -6.88 10.18 -2.84
C GLU A 20 -7.22 10.41 -1.38
N GLU A 21 -6.38 9.93 -0.48
CA GLU A 21 -6.57 10.13 0.96
C GLU A 21 -6.63 11.61 1.31
N GLN A 22 -5.69 12.39 0.78
CA GLN A 22 -5.66 13.83 1.03
C GLN A 22 -6.89 14.52 0.47
N SER A 23 -7.35 14.10 -0.71
CA SER A 23 -8.57 14.65 -1.31
C SER A 23 -9.79 14.41 -0.42
N LEU A 24 -9.87 13.24 0.20
CA LEU A 24 -10.98 12.93 1.09
C LEU A 24 -10.92 13.74 2.37
N TYR A 25 -9.73 13.93 2.94
CA TYR A 25 -9.57 14.74 4.14
C TYR A 25 -9.82 16.22 3.90
N ALA A 26 -9.64 16.69 2.67
CA ALA A 26 -9.87 18.09 2.32
C ALA A 26 -11.34 18.45 2.23
N ARG A 27 -12.23 17.48 2.26
CA ARG A 27 -13.67 17.74 2.24
C ARG A 27 -14.13 18.40 3.52
N ASN A 28 -15.14 19.25 3.41
CA ASN A 28 -15.76 19.90 4.57
C ASN A 28 -16.44 18.90 5.48
N THR A 29 -17.01 17.85 4.89
CA THR A 29 -17.74 16.83 5.62
C THR A 29 -17.24 15.45 5.20
N ILE A 30 -16.95 14.59 6.18
CA ILE A 30 -16.58 13.20 5.90
C ILE A 30 -17.78 12.34 6.33
N ASP A 31 -18.53 11.85 5.34
CA ASP A 31 -19.65 10.98 5.58
C ASP A 31 -19.18 9.52 5.75
N ASP A 32 -20.14 8.62 6.00
CA ASP A 32 -19.82 7.20 6.21
C ASP A 32 -19.14 6.57 5.00
N GLN A 33 -19.52 6.99 3.80
CA GLN A 33 -18.93 6.46 2.58
C GLN A 33 -17.47 6.88 2.45
N ALA A 34 -17.17 8.15 2.71
CA ALA A 34 -15.82 8.66 2.68
C ALA A 34 -14.96 7.97 3.76
N LYS A 35 -15.54 7.77 4.93
CA LYS A 35 -14.84 7.09 6.03
C LYS A 35 -14.48 5.65 5.66
N SER A 36 -15.42 4.94 5.06
CA SER A 36 -15.16 3.56 4.59
C SER A 36 -14.05 3.55 3.54
N ARG A 37 -14.03 4.53 2.64
CA ARG A 37 -12.98 4.62 1.63
C ARG A 37 -11.62 4.91 2.25
N LEU A 38 -11.59 5.80 3.26
CA LEU A 38 -10.36 6.10 3.98
C LEU A 38 -9.79 4.86 4.67
N ASP A 39 -10.65 4.06 5.29
CA ASP A 39 -10.22 2.81 5.92
C ASP A 39 -9.64 1.84 4.90
N ALA A 40 -10.28 1.72 3.74
CA ALA A 40 -9.79 0.86 2.66
C ALA A 40 -8.45 1.33 2.12
N LEU A 41 -8.28 2.64 1.95
CA LEU A 41 -7.02 3.23 1.47
C LEU A 41 -5.88 2.93 2.43
N LYS A 42 -6.16 3.00 3.72
CA LYS A 42 -5.16 2.73 4.75
C LYS A 42 -4.65 1.30 4.65
N ILE A 43 -5.56 0.35 4.45
CA ILE A 43 -5.20 -1.05 4.28
C ILE A 43 -4.38 -1.24 3.00
N GLU A 44 -4.80 -0.64 1.89
CA GLU A 44 -4.05 -0.75 0.64
C GLU A 44 -2.65 -0.16 0.77
N LEU A 45 -2.52 0.97 1.47
CA LEU A 45 -1.21 1.57 1.72
C LEU A 45 -0.32 0.63 2.52
N ASP A 46 -0.86 0.00 3.56
CA ASP A 46 -0.10 -0.96 4.36
C ASP A 46 0.37 -2.14 3.51
N GLN A 47 -0.49 -2.62 2.62
CA GLN A 47 -0.14 -3.71 1.70
C GLN A 47 0.97 -3.29 0.73
N CYS A 48 0.93 -2.06 0.24
CA CYS A 48 1.96 -1.55 -0.68
C CYS A 48 3.31 -1.40 0.03
N TRP A 49 3.31 -0.86 1.23
CA TRP A 49 4.55 -0.72 2.00
C TRP A 49 5.14 -2.08 2.36
N ASP A 50 4.28 -3.04 2.70
CA ASP A 50 4.70 -4.40 2.96
C ASP A 50 5.36 -5.01 1.72
N LEU A 51 4.76 -4.80 0.54
CA LEU A 51 5.30 -5.30 -0.71
C LEU A 51 6.70 -4.73 -0.98
N LEU A 52 6.90 -3.43 -0.74
CA LEU A 52 8.21 -2.81 -0.90
C LEU A 52 9.25 -3.43 0.04
N ARG A 53 8.86 -3.68 1.28
CA ARG A 53 9.76 -4.32 2.25
C ARG A 53 10.15 -5.71 1.80
N GLN A 54 9.18 -6.49 1.29
CA GLN A 54 9.47 -7.82 0.76
C GLN A 54 10.47 -7.74 -0.40
N ARG A 55 10.25 -6.81 -1.33
CA ARG A 55 11.13 -6.66 -2.50
C ARG A 55 12.55 -6.31 -2.06
N ARG A 56 12.67 -5.41 -1.10
CA ARG A 56 13.99 -5.03 -0.57
C ARG A 56 14.69 -6.22 0.09
N ALA A 57 13.96 -6.96 0.91
CA ALA A 57 14.53 -8.12 1.59
C ALA A 57 15.01 -9.17 0.60
N LEU A 58 14.23 -9.43 -0.45
CA LEU A 58 14.62 -10.40 -1.47
C LEU A 58 15.90 -9.97 -2.17
N ARG A 59 16.02 -8.67 -2.52
CA ARG A 59 17.26 -8.19 -3.14
C ARG A 59 18.46 -8.32 -2.23
N GLU A 60 18.28 -8.08 -0.94
CA GLU A 60 19.39 -8.19 0.03
C GLU A 60 19.91 -9.61 0.15
N PHE A 61 19.07 -10.59 -0.13
CA PHE A 61 19.46 -12.01 -0.08
C PHE A 61 19.69 -12.60 -1.47
N ASP A 62 19.93 -11.74 -2.47
CA ASP A 62 20.19 -12.14 -3.86
C ASP A 62 19.07 -12.99 -4.46
N GLN A 63 17.83 -12.72 -4.03
CA GLN A 63 16.66 -13.38 -4.56
C GLN A 63 15.89 -12.42 -5.46
N ASP A 64 14.98 -12.99 -6.26
CA ASP A 64 14.20 -12.19 -7.21
C ASP A 64 13.16 -11.35 -6.49
N PRO A 65 13.27 -10.00 -6.53
CA PRO A 65 12.27 -9.15 -5.89
C PRO A 65 10.87 -9.32 -6.47
N ASP A 66 10.76 -9.78 -7.71
CA ASP A 66 9.45 -10.02 -8.33
C ASP A 66 8.72 -11.21 -7.73
N ALA A 67 9.37 -12.00 -6.89
CA ALA A 67 8.72 -13.06 -6.13
C ALA A 67 7.87 -12.51 -4.98
N ALA A 68 8.04 -11.24 -4.61
CA ALA A 68 7.22 -10.63 -3.57
C ALA A 68 5.76 -10.57 -4.01
N LYS A 69 4.85 -10.78 -3.05
CA LYS A 69 3.42 -10.80 -3.32
C LYS A 69 2.67 -9.97 -2.31
N VAL A 70 1.55 -9.40 -2.77
CA VAL A 70 0.65 -8.68 -1.87
C VAL A 70 0.12 -9.65 -0.83
N ARG A 71 0.26 -9.29 0.44
CA ARG A 71 -0.21 -10.13 1.54
C ARG A 71 -1.58 -9.66 2.04
N PRO A 72 -2.38 -10.56 2.65
CA PRO A 72 -3.72 -10.20 3.11
C PRO A 72 -3.70 -9.10 4.16
N PRO A 73 -4.79 -8.32 4.27
CA PRO A 73 -4.87 -7.26 5.28
C PRO A 73 -4.61 -7.75 6.70
N SER A 74 -5.05 -8.96 7.03
CA SER A 74 -4.85 -9.51 8.37
C SER A 74 -3.37 -9.63 8.74
N ILE A 75 -2.49 -9.79 7.77
CA ILE A 75 -1.05 -9.86 8.03
C ILE A 75 -0.45 -8.47 8.15
N VAL A 76 -0.76 -7.57 7.21
CA VAL A 76 -0.13 -6.24 7.19
C VAL A 76 -0.63 -5.35 8.31
N GLU A 77 -1.87 -5.52 8.75
CA GLU A 77 -2.43 -4.73 9.84
C GLU A 77 -1.85 -5.09 11.20
N ASN A 78 -1.18 -6.22 11.30
CA ASN A 78 -0.57 -6.66 12.56
C ASN A 78 0.87 -6.19 12.71
N TYR A 79 1.42 -5.50 11.73
CA TYR A 79 2.74 -4.92 11.86
C TYR A 79 2.73 -3.88 12.98
N GLY A 80 3.73 -3.95 13.84
CA GLY A 80 3.86 -3.01 14.92
C GLY A 80 3.15 -3.40 16.20
N GLN A 81 2.58 -4.55 16.22
CA GLN A 81 1.93 -5.06 17.43
C GLN A 81 2.83 -6.01 18.20
#